data_41893d5825af6bfbfe034395571b397e
#
_entry.id   41893d5825af6bfbfe034395571b397e
#
_cell.length_a   1.000
_cell.length_b   1.000
_cell.length_c   1.000
_cell.angle_alpha   90.00
_cell.angle_beta   90.00
_cell.angle_gamma   90.00
#
_symmetry.space_group_name_H-M   'P 1'
#
loop_
_entity.id
_entity.type
_entity.pdbx_description
1 polymer ?
#
loop_
_entity_poly.entity_id
_entity_poly.type
_entity_poly.pdbx_seq_one_letter_code
_entity_poly.pdbx_strand_id
1 'polypeptide(L)'
;FSKDNNNYNYLLNVIDIFSKYAWSIPLKTKSALEVSKAFESILTKNQPKKLWVDQGSEFYNKTFDALLKKHSIKIYSTFNEGKAVIVERFNRTLKTIMYKYLTANNTHTYINALKDMLNKYNNTIHSSIQMKPKNAVHNKNITKVFNALYKDNEPIYPYYKFDVGDKVRIVKKKKTFEKGYTPNWTEEIFIITNQLNTSPITYTIKDLMGEEIKGSFYEQELQKTNQEVFRIEKVIKQDLKKKLALVKWVGYDERFNSWVKLSELQIL
;
A
#
# COMPACT_ATOMS: atom_id res chain seq x y z
N PHE A 1 -12.18 -3.80 26.54
CA PHE A 1 -10.93 -3.05 26.28
C PHE A 1 -11.18 -1.54 26.16
N SER A 2 -12.19 -1.07 25.37
CA SER A 2 -12.47 0.37 25.24
C SER A 2 -13.00 1.00 26.52
N LYS A 3 -13.86 0.30 27.27
CA LYS A 3 -14.40 0.76 28.55
C LYS A 3 -13.30 1.09 29.57
N ASP A 4 -12.25 0.27 29.61
CA ASP A 4 -11.10 0.46 30.49
C ASP A 4 -10.15 1.57 30.01
N ASN A 5 -10.35 2.05 28.80
CA ASN A 5 -9.48 3.02 28.12
C ASN A 5 -10.26 4.28 27.69
N ASN A 6 -11.13 4.82 28.53
CA ASN A 6 -11.89 6.05 28.34
C ASN A 6 -12.72 6.06 27.04
N ASN A 7 -13.21 4.89 26.63
CA ASN A 7 -13.95 4.65 25.38
C ASN A 7 -13.13 4.95 24.10
N TYR A 8 -11.81 4.95 24.17
CA TYR A 8 -10.97 4.99 22.98
C TYR A 8 -10.92 3.59 22.35
N ASN A 9 -11.28 3.52 21.06
CA ASN A 9 -11.35 2.28 20.30
C ASN A 9 -10.18 2.13 19.31
N TYR A 10 -9.54 3.23 18.94
CA TYR A 10 -8.53 3.28 17.89
C TYR A 10 -7.33 4.12 18.31
N LEU A 11 -6.21 3.90 17.62
CA LEU A 11 -5.02 4.74 17.70
C LEU A 11 -4.67 5.21 16.29
N LEU A 12 -4.58 6.53 16.10
CA LEU A 12 -3.95 7.10 14.91
C LEU A 12 -2.45 7.06 15.10
N ASN A 13 -1.79 6.15 14.41
CA ASN A 13 -0.35 6.00 14.44
C ASN A 13 0.28 6.68 13.23
N VAL A 14 1.24 7.56 13.49
CA VAL A 14 1.99 8.30 12.48
C VAL A 14 3.47 8.13 12.76
N ILE A 15 4.27 7.96 11.70
CA ILE A 15 5.74 7.85 11.82
C ILE A 15 6.41 8.65 10.72
N ASP A 16 7.43 9.42 11.07
CA ASP A 16 8.31 10.05 10.10
C ASP A 16 9.26 9.02 9.50
N ILE A 17 9.21 8.88 8.16
CA ILE A 17 9.97 7.87 7.43
C ILE A 17 11.49 8.04 7.60
N PHE A 18 11.97 9.26 7.71
CA PHE A 18 13.38 9.56 7.83
C PHE A 18 13.89 9.33 9.26
N SER A 19 13.38 10.08 10.22
CA SER A 19 13.83 10.01 11.61
C SER A 19 13.32 8.81 12.39
N LYS A 20 12.30 8.11 11.88
CA LYS A 20 11.55 7.06 12.57
C LYS A 20 10.84 7.57 13.83
N TYR A 21 10.73 8.89 14.01
CA TYR A 21 9.97 9.46 15.11
C TYR A 21 8.50 9.18 14.96
N ALA A 22 7.86 8.71 16.02
CA ALA A 22 6.47 8.25 15.96
C ALA A 22 5.55 9.00 16.93
N TRP A 23 4.30 9.12 16.50
CA TRP A 23 3.19 9.65 17.27
C TRP A 23 2.07 8.61 17.30
N SER A 24 1.29 8.62 18.38
CA SER A 24 0.08 7.80 18.50
C SER A 24 -0.96 8.61 19.27
N ILE A 25 -2.10 8.85 18.64
CA ILE A 25 -3.19 9.63 19.19
C ILE A 25 -4.41 8.74 19.35
N PRO A 26 -4.98 8.63 20.57
CA PRO A 26 -6.16 7.83 20.78
C PRO A 26 -7.39 8.48 20.15
N LEU A 27 -8.23 7.67 19.52
CA LEU A 27 -9.46 8.07 18.86
C LEU A 27 -10.64 7.23 19.40
N LYS A 28 -11.80 7.87 19.57
CA LYS A 28 -13.04 7.16 19.89
C LYS A 28 -13.67 6.54 18.65
N THR A 29 -13.60 7.24 17.53
CA THR A 29 -14.14 6.81 16.23
C THR A 29 -13.10 6.97 15.11
N LYS A 30 -13.36 6.38 13.96
CA LYS A 30 -12.58 6.62 12.73
C LYS A 30 -13.24 7.67 11.84
N SER A 31 -14.05 8.58 12.42
CA SER A 31 -14.67 9.62 11.61
C SER A 31 -13.63 10.55 10.99
N ALA A 32 -13.94 11.05 9.79
CA ALA A 32 -13.08 11.99 9.08
C ALA A 32 -12.69 13.21 9.94
N LEU A 33 -13.63 13.72 10.70
CA LEU A 33 -13.41 14.89 11.57
C LEU A 33 -12.44 14.59 12.71
N GLU A 34 -12.60 13.44 13.38
CA GLU A 34 -11.76 13.06 14.53
C GLU A 34 -10.34 12.74 14.06
N VAL A 35 -10.20 11.99 12.96
CA VAL A 35 -8.90 11.69 12.35
C VAL A 35 -8.19 12.96 11.88
N SER A 36 -8.92 13.89 11.24
CA SER A 36 -8.35 15.18 10.80
C SER A 36 -7.85 16.01 11.97
N LYS A 37 -8.65 16.17 13.05
CA LYS A 37 -8.23 16.90 14.26
C LYS A 37 -7.01 16.28 14.93
N ALA A 38 -6.97 14.94 15.03
CA ALA A 38 -5.84 14.22 15.59
C ALA A 38 -4.57 14.42 14.74
N PHE A 39 -4.68 14.34 13.42
CA PHE A 39 -3.54 14.57 12.52
C PHE A 39 -3.10 16.04 12.56
N GLU A 40 -4.01 17.00 12.57
CA GLU A 40 -3.70 18.44 12.67
C GLU A 40 -2.89 18.76 13.94
N SER A 41 -3.15 18.10 15.06
CA SER A 41 -2.38 18.30 16.29
C SER A 41 -0.90 17.90 16.16
N ILE A 42 -0.57 16.98 15.24
CA ILE A 42 0.80 16.61 14.92
C ILE A 42 1.46 17.67 14.02
N LEU A 43 0.69 18.26 13.09
CA LEU A 43 1.19 19.24 12.12
C LEU A 43 1.64 20.56 12.73
N THR A 44 1.19 20.92 13.92
CA THR A 44 1.58 22.19 14.60
C THR A 44 3.09 22.34 14.77
N LYS A 45 3.82 21.23 14.85
CA LYS A 45 5.29 21.21 15.04
C LYS A 45 6.04 20.54 13.91
N ASN A 46 5.33 19.88 13.00
CA ASN A 46 5.91 19.01 11.97
C ASN A 46 5.09 19.11 10.70
N GLN A 47 5.64 19.67 9.65
CA GLN A 47 4.96 19.79 8.34
C GLN A 47 5.64 18.87 7.31
N PRO A 48 5.07 17.68 7.04
CA PRO A 48 5.56 16.82 5.98
C PRO A 48 5.15 17.37 4.61
N LYS A 49 5.97 17.17 3.59
CA LYS A 49 5.60 17.48 2.20
C LYS A 49 4.67 16.42 1.59
N LYS A 50 4.80 15.19 2.06
CA LYS A 50 4.06 14.02 1.55
C LYS A 50 3.55 13.18 2.71
N LEU A 51 2.36 12.64 2.55
CA LEU A 51 1.73 11.72 3.49
C LEU A 51 1.40 10.42 2.77
N TRP A 52 1.95 9.33 3.26
CA TRP A 52 1.64 7.99 2.77
C TRP A 52 0.64 7.31 3.70
N VAL A 53 -0.48 6.88 3.16
CA VAL A 53 -1.56 6.20 3.89
C VAL A 53 -2.01 4.96 3.13
N ASP A 54 -2.73 4.07 3.78
CA ASP A 54 -3.52 3.05 3.11
C ASP A 54 -4.79 3.67 2.47
N GLN A 55 -5.57 2.86 1.76
CA GLN A 55 -6.79 3.31 1.06
C GLN A 55 -8.01 3.42 2.00
N GLY A 56 -7.80 3.69 3.28
CA GLY A 56 -8.88 3.85 4.24
C GLY A 56 -9.75 5.07 3.94
N SER A 57 -11.08 4.92 4.02
CA SER A 57 -12.04 6.01 3.80
C SER A 57 -11.88 7.15 4.82
N GLU A 58 -11.26 6.89 5.97
CA GLU A 58 -10.88 7.89 6.97
C GLU A 58 -9.88 8.92 6.47
N PHE A 59 -9.09 8.59 5.42
CA PHE A 59 -8.09 9.47 4.80
C PHE A 59 -8.55 10.03 3.45
N TYR A 60 -9.44 9.34 2.73
CA TYR A 60 -9.93 9.74 1.42
C TYR A 60 -11.35 10.34 1.51
N ASN A 61 -11.43 11.54 2.08
CA ASN A 61 -12.68 12.29 2.23
C ASN A 61 -12.44 13.81 2.17
N LYS A 62 -13.51 14.57 1.94
CA LYS A 62 -13.44 16.04 1.76
C LYS A 62 -12.83 16.77 2.96
N THR A 63 -13.08 16.32 4.20
CA THR A 63 -12.59 16.96 5.42
C THR A 63 -11.07 16.82 5.54
N PHE A 64 -10.56 15.60 5.34
CA PHE A 64 -9.12 15.33 5.41
C PHE A 64 -8.37 15.99 4.25
N ASP A 65 -8.95 15.97 3.03
CA ASP A 65 -8.39 16.64 1.85
C ASP A 65 -8.27 18.17 2.07
N ALA A 66 -9.28 18.80 2.66
CA ALA A 66 -9.24 20.23 3.01
C ALA A 66 -8.09 20.55 4.00
N LEU A 67 -7.88 19.70 5.01
CA LEU A 67 -6.77 19.83 5.95
C LEU A 67 -5.42 19.72 5.23
N LEU A 68 -5.26 18.71 4.36
CA LEU A 68 -4.00 18.51 3.62
C LEU A 68 -3.69 19.67 2.67
N LYS A 69 -4.71 20.20 1.98
CA LYS A 69 -4.57 21.39 1.12
C LYS A 69 -4.15 22.63 1.92
N LYS A 70 -4.78 22.87 3.09
CA LYS A 70 -4.41 23.95 4.03
C LYS A 70 -2.91 23.93 4.38
N HIS A 71 -2.34 22.74 4.53
CA HIS A 71 -0.94 22.54 4.89
C HIS A 71 -0.03 22.20 3.71
N SER A 72 -0.53 22.27 2.46
CA SER A 72 0.24 21.93 1.24
C SER A 72 0.86 20.53 1.24
N ILE A 73 0.17 19.56 1.85
CA ILE A 73 0.62 18.17 1.97
C ILE A 73 0.04 17.35 0.81
N LYS A 74 0.89 16.63 0.08
CA LYS A 74 0.46 15.68 -0.95
C LYS A 74 0.22 14.31 -0.32
N ILE A 75 -1.02 13.80 -0.43
CA ILE A 75 -1.37 12.43 -0.03
C ILE A 75 -1.12 11.48 -1.19
N TYR A 76 -0.65 10.28 -0.87
CA TYR A 76 -0.57 9.16 -1.82
C TYR A 76 -0.74 7.83 -1.09
N SER A 77 -1.23 6.84 -1.81
CA SER A 77 -1.30 5.45 -1.37
C SER A 77 -0.76 4.54 -2.47
N THR A 78 -0.24 3.39 -2.08
CA THR A 78 0.09 2.33 -3.04
C THR A 78 -1.13 1.45 -3.24
N PHE A 79 -1.40 1.09 -4.49
CA PHE A 79 -2.50 0.20 -4.87
C PHE A 79 -2.14 -1.27 -4.67
N ASN A 80 -0.87 -1.58 -4.51
CA ASN A 80 -0.32 -2.90 -4.33
C ASN A 80 -0.10 -3.23 -2.85
N GLU A 81 0.19 -4.49 -2.54
CA GLU A 81 0.44 -5.00 -1.18
C GLU A 81 1.66 -4.39 -0.47
N GLY A 82 2.47 -3.60 -1.16
CA GLY A 82 3.54 -2.78 -0.57
C GLY A 82 2.99 -1.67 0.32
N LYS A 83 2.08 -2.05 1.24
CA LYS A 83 1.46 -1.19 2.24
C LYS A 83 2.54 -0.44 3.03
N ALA A 84 2.12 0.55 3.78
CA ALA A 84 2.96 1.42 4.62
C ALA A 84 3.80 0.61 5.65
N VAL A 85 4.73 -0.22 5.14
CA VAL A 85 5.53 -1.21 5.89
C VAL A 85 6.19 -0.60 7.12
N ILE A 86 6.59 0.67 7.04
CA ILE A 86 7.26 1.36 8.14
C ILE A 86 6.29 1.59 9.31
N VAL A 87 5.07 2.08 9.04
CA VAL A 87 4.07 2.28 10.09
C VAL A 87 3.52 0.94 10.59
N GLU A 88 3.41 -0.08 9.74
CA GLU A 88 3.02 -1.43 10.17
C GLU A 88 4.04 -2.04 11.13
N ARG A 89 5.33 -1.87 10.88
CA ARG A 89 6.40 -2.29 11.78
C ARG A 89 6.33 -1.53 13.10
N PHE A 90 6.10 -0.20 13.05
CA PHE A 90 5.86 0.59 14.25
C PHE A 90 4.63 0.10 15.03
N ASN A 91 3.50 -0.17 14.34
CA ASN A 91 2.29 -0.71 14.97
C ASN A 91 2.57 -2.01 15.73
N ARG A 92 3.35 -2.92 15.13
CA ARG A 92 3.77 -4.17 15.79
C ARG A 92 4.60 -3.87 17.04
N THR A 93 5.56 -2.97 16.95
CA THR A 93 6.43 -2.58 18.09
C THR A 93 5.63 -1.95 19.21
N LEU A 94 4.75 -0.99 18.90
CA LEU A 94 3.88 -0.34 19.89
C LEU A 94 2.95 -1.35 20.57
N LYS A 95 2.30 -2.22 19.81
CA LYS A 95 1.49 -3.30 20.36
C LYS A 95 2.31 -4.20 21.31
N THR A 96 3.52 -4.57 20.93
CA THR A 96 4.40 -5.39 21.80
C THR A 96 4.71 -4.69 23.12
N ILE A 97 5.02 -3.39 23.07
CA ILE A 97 5.28 -2.60 24.29
C ILE A 97 4.01 -2.54 25.15
N MET A 98 2.86 -2.29 24.52
CA MET A 98 1.57 -2.20 25.19
C MET A 98 1.19 -3.52 25.87
N TYR A 99 1.26 -4.65 25.17
CA TYR A 99 0.92 -5.94 25.75
C TYR A 99 1.88 -6.33 26.89
N LYS A 100 3.17 -6.05 26.78
CA LYS A 100 4.13 -6.25 27.88
C LYS A 100 3.75 -5.43 29.11
N TYR A 101 3.33 -4.18 28.93
CA TYR A 101 2.86 -3.31 30.02
C TYR A 101 1.60 -3.86 30.67
N LEU A 102 0.59 -4.24 29.87
CA LEU A 102 -0.68 -4.79 30.37
C LEU A 102 -0.44 -6.07 31.21
N THR A 103 0.39 -6.97 30.72
CA THR A 103 0.74 -8.21 31.43
C THR A 103 1.52 -7.92 32.73
N ALA A 104 2.52 -7.04 32.66
CA ALA A 104 3.36 -6.75 33.83
C ALA A 104 2.59 -6.06 34.96
N ASN A 105 1.57 -5.27 34.62
CA ASN A 105 0.76 -4.54 35.59
C ASN A 105 -0.60 -5.20 35.89
N ASN A 106 -0.85 -6.37 35.33
CA ASN A 106 -2.14 -7.08 35.44
C ASN A 106 -3.33 -6.17 35.20
N THR A 107 -3.33 -5.39 34.13
CA THR A 107 -4.34 -4.39 33.80
C THR A 107 -4.77 -4.48 32.34
N HIS A 108 -5.97 -3.93 32.05
CA HIS A 108 -6.47 -3.75 30.68
C HIS A 108 -6.40 -2.28 30.23
N THR A 109 -5.88 -1.37 31.09
CA THR A 109 -5.79 0.06 30.83
C THR A 109 -4.39 0.41 30.33
N TYR A 110 -4.31 0.89 29.07
CA TYR A 110 -3.05 1.35 28.46
C TYR A 110 -3.02 2.86 28.23
N ILE A 111 -4.18 3.51 28.19
CA ILE A 111 -4.31 4.89 27.73
C ILE A 111 -3.45 5.87 28.55
N ASN A 112 -3.39 5.67 29.85
CA ASN A 112 -2.61 6.53 30.77
C ASN A 112 -1.09 6.33 30.58
N ALA A 113 -0.66 5.17 30.12
CA ALA A 113 0.74 4.82 29.88
C ALA A 113 1.18 5.02 28.42
N LEU A 114 0.25 5.36 27.50
CA LEU A 114 0.54 5.47 26.09
C LEU A 114 1.66 6.48 25.79
N LYS A 115 1.64 7.61 26.48
CA LYS A 115 2.70 8.64 26.34
C LYS A 115 4.08 8.10 26.72
N ASP A 116 4.17 7.34 27.80
CA ASP A 116 5.43 6.75 28.26
C ASP A 116 5.91 5.63 27.32
N MET A 117 4.99 4.85 26.78
CA MET A 117 5.31 3.86 25.75
C MET A 117 5.90 4.52 24.49
N LEU A 118 5.33 5.63 24.02
CA LEU A 118 5.85 6.40 22.91
C LEU A 118 7.20 7.06 23.25
N ASN A 119 7.34 7.61 24.44
CA ASN A 119 8.62 8.14 24.91
C ASN A 119 9.69 7.05 24.93
N LYS A 120 9.35 5.85 25.40
CA LYS A 120 10.28 4.71 25.38
C LYS A 120 10.68 4.37 23.95
N TYR A 121 9.72 4.27 23.01
CA TYR A 121 10.02 4.01 21.59
C TYR A 121 10.94 5.09 21.02
N ASN A 122 10.59 6.38 21.14
CA ASN A 122 11.34 7.49 20.58
C ASN A 122 12.73 7.70 21.23
N ASN A 123 12.97 7.14 22.41
CA ASN A 123 14.24 7.17 23.13
C ASN A 123 15.06 5.85 23.02
N THR A 124 14.55 4.84 22.31
CA THR A 124 15.30 3.60 22.04
C THR A 124 16.04 3.74 20.71
N ILE A 125 17.26 3.20 20.63
CA ILE A 125 18.03 3.19 19.38
C ILE A 125 17.28 2.35 18.33
N HIS A 126 17.00 2.98 17.20
CA HIS A 126 16.33 2.32 16.06
C HIS A 126 17.40 1.76 15.11
N SER A 127 17.31 0.46 14.78
CA SER A 127 18.34 -0.25 13.99
C SER A 127 18.61 0.37 12.62
N SER A 128 17.57 0.81 11.90
CA SER A 128 17.75 1.38 10.55
C SER A 128 18.46 2.75 10.52
N ILE A 129 18.36 3.54 11.57
CA ILE A 129 18.98 4.88 11.64
C ILE A 129 20.15 4.96 12.64
N GLN A 130 20.46 3.84 13.32
CA GLN A 130 21.54 3.68 14.29
C GLN A 130 21.55 4.77 15.39
N MET A 131 20.37 5.36 15.67
CA MET A 131 20.22 6.35 16.74
C MET A 131 18.77 6.38 17.27
N LYS A 132 18.56 7.15 18.36
CA LYS A 132 17.23 7.37 18.92
C LYS A 132 16.42 8.26 17.98
N PRO A 133 15.16 7.92 17.63
CA PRO A 133 14.27 8.77 16.82
C PRO A 133 14.19 10.21 17.31
N LYS A 134 14.11 10.43 18.64
CA LYS A 134 14.12 11.76 19.24
C LYS A 134 15.36 12.59 18.87
N ASN A 135 16.50 11.97 18.67
CA ASN A 135 17.74 12.67 18.27
C ASN A 135 17.80 12.85 16.76
N ALA A 136 17.23 11.92 16.00
CA ALA A 136 17.24 11.93 14.54
C ALA A 136 16.46 13.10 13.93
N VAL A 137 15.48 13.69 14.64
CA VAL A 137 14.74 14.87 14.17
C VAL A 137 15.56 16.17 14.16
N HIS A 138 16.73 16.20 14.80
CA HIS A 138 17.54 17.40 14.86
C HIS A 138 18.41 17.57 13.60
N ASN A 139 18.43 18.78 13.03
CA ASN A 139 19.15 19.11 11.79
C ASN A 139 20.63 18.67 11.82
N LYS A 140 21.32 18.78 12.95
CA LYS A 140 22.72 18.36 13.12
C LYS A 140 22.96 16.86 12.87
N ASN A 141 21.91 16.04 12.90
CA ASN A 141 22.00 14.60 12.73
C ASN A 141 21.52 14.12 11.34
N ILE A 142 21.05 15.01 10.46
CA ILE A 142 20.53 14.68 9.14
C ILE A 142 21.52 13.82 8.34
N THR A 143 22.77 14.24 8.23
CA THR A 143 23.80 13.52 7.48
C THR A 143 24.04 12.12 8.06
N LYS A 144 24.08 12.00 9.39
CA LYS A 144 24.25 10.68 10.04
C LYS A 144 23.07 9.74 9.74
N VAL A 145 21.84 10.25 9.85
CA VAL A 145 20.63 9.48 9.53
C VAL A 145 20.60 9.11 8.05
N PHE A 146 20.92 10.06 7.17
CA PHE A 146 20.99 9.81 5.74
C PHE A 146 22.00 8.71 5.41
N ASN A 147 23.19 8.78 5.93
CA ASN A 147 24.21 7.76 5.70
C ASN A 147 23.78 6.39 6.26
N ALA A 148 23.14 6.34 7.43
CA ALA A 148 22.65 5.07 7.99
C ALA A 148 21.54 4.44 7.16
N LEU A 149 20.70 5.26 6.51
CA LEU A 149 19.60 4.77 5.67
C LEU A 149 20.01 4.42 4.24
N TYR A 150 21.00 5.14 3.67
CA TYR A 150 21.26 5.16 2.23
C TYR A 150 22.74 4.98 1.85
N LYS A 151 23.65 4.69 2.81
CA LYS A 151 25.08 4.56 2.56
C LYS A 151 25.43 3.51 1.48
N ASP A 152 24.63 2.47 1.39
CA ASP A 152 24.85 1.37 0.43
C ASP A 152 24.04 1.56 -0.87
N ASN A 153 23.35 2.68 -1.01
CA ASN A 153 22.69 3.04 -2.26
C ASN A 153 23.68 3.78 -3.17
N GLU A 154 24.59 3.04 -3.78
CA GLU A 154 25.24 3.53 -5.00
C GLU A 154 24.15 3.86 -6.04
N PRO A 155 24.36 4.88 -6.90
CA PRO A 155 23.43 5.15 -7.99
C PRO A 155 23.44 3.93 -8.92
N ILE A 156 22.55 2.99 -8.66
CA ILE A 156 22.29 1.89 -9.57
C ILE A 156 21.68 2.56 -10.79
N TYR A 157 22.41 2.56 -11.92
CA TYR A 157 21.81 2.86 -13.21
C TYR A 157 20.59 1.95 -13.33
N PRO A 158 19.39 2.49 -13.55
CA PRO A 158 18.18 1.70 -13.48
C PRO A 158 18.21 0.60 -14.55
N TYR A 159 18.43 -0.63 -14.12
CA TYR A 159 18.21 -1.78 -14.99
C TYR A 159 16.73 -2.13 -14.95
N TYR A 160 16.03 -1.80 -16.01
CA TYR A 160 14.62 -2.14 -16.15
C TYR A 160 14.48 -3.56 -16.69
N LYS A 161 13.77 -4.42 -15.98
CA LYS A 161 13.50 -5.80 -16.41
C LYS A 161 12.48 -5.88 -17.54
N PHE A 162 11.55 -4.92 -17.59
CA PHE A 162 10.49 -4.85 -18.59
C PHE A 162 10.62 -3.57 -19.39
N ASP A 163 10.41 -3.67 -20.71
CA ASP A 163 10.37 -2.54 -21.62
C ASP A 163 8.96 -1.99 -21.79
N VAL A 164 8.86 -0.70 -22.15
CA VAL A 164 7.59 -0.08 -22.53
C VAL A 164 7.02 -0.84 -23.72
N GLY A 165 5.76 -1.25 -23.64
CA GLY A 165 5.10 -2.10 -24.63
C GLY A 165 5.12 -3.60 -24.31
N ASP A 166 5.89 -4.05 -23.32
CA ASP A 166 5.87 -5.44 -22.90
C ASP A 166 4.49 -5.84 -22.36
N LYS A 167 4.05 -7.04 -22.76
CA LYS A 167 2.84 -7.67 -22.21
C LYS A 167 3.17 -8.37 -20.91
N VAL A 168 2.41 -8.07 -19.86
CA VAL A 168 2.62 -8.61 -18.51
C VAL A 168 1.31 -9.07 -17.87
N ARG A 169 1.44 -9.95 -16.89
CA ARG A 169 0.40 -10.35 -15.96
C ARG A 169 0.72 -9.81 -14.57
N ILE A 170 -0.33 -9.56 -13.78
CA ILE A 170 -0.20 -9.09 -12.40
C ILE A 170 -0.32 -10.28 -11.46
N VAL A 171 0.43 -10.24 -10.34
CA VAL A 171 0.28 -11.21 -9.26
C VAL A 171 -1.13 -11.16 -8.66
N LYS A 172 -1.79 -12.31 -8.53
CA LYS A 172 -3.09 -12.43 -7.84
C LYS A 172 -2.91 -12.32 -6.34
N LYS A 173 -3.78 -11.57 -5.67
CA LYS A 173 -3.89 -11.61 -4.21
C LYS A 173 -4.50 -12.95 -3.79
N LYS A 174 -3.67 -13.80 -3.18
CA LYS A 174 -4.17 -15.05 -2.59
C LYS A 174 -4.99 -14.76 -1.33
N LYS A 175 -6.15 -15.38 -1.21
CA LYS A 175 -6.92 -15.38 0.04
C LYS A 175 -6.18 -16.23 1.08
N THR A 176 -6.36 -15.93 2.37
CA THR A 176 -5.64 -16.56 3.50
C THR A 176 -5.70 -18.09 3.51
N PHE A 177 -6.72 -18.69 2.89
CA PHE A 177 -6.92 -20.15 2.80
C PHE A 177 -6.83 -20.70 1.37
N GLU A 178 -6.30 -19.91 0.43
CA GLU A 178 -6.15 -20.36 -0.95
C GLU A 178 -5.00 -21.33 -1.07
N LYS A 179 -5.25 -22.48 -1.73
CA LYS A 179 -4.27 -23.56 -1.86
C LYS A 179 -3.10 -23.13 -2.74
N GLY A 180 -1.90 -23.60 -2.39
CA GLY A 180 -0.64 -23.17 -3.02
C GLY A 180 -0.51 -23.47 -4.52
N TYR A 181 -1.30 -24.42 -5.05
CA TYR A 181 -1.30 -24.80 -6.47
C TYR A 181 -2.21 -23.92 -7.36
N THR A 182 -2.97 -22.96 -6.78
CA THR A 182 -3.75 -22.02 -7.59
C THR A 182 -2.83 -21.06 -8.36
N PRO A 183 -3.20 -20.66 -9.59
CA PRO A 183 -2.37 -19.76 -10.40
C PRO A 183 -2.08 -18.45 -9.68
N ASN A 184 -0.80 -18.07 -9.64
CA ASN A 184 -0.35 -16.85 -8.95
C ASN A 184 -0.58 -15.57 -9.78
N TRP A 185 -0.86 -15.70 -11.07
CA TRP A 185 -0.93 -14.60 -12.04
C TRP A 185 -2.34 -14.44 -12.60
N THR A 186 -2.68 -13.21 -12.98
CA THR A 186 -3.95 -12.91 -13.65
C THR A 186 -4.01 -13.60 -15.01
N GLU A 187 -5.22 -13.95 -15.48
CA GLU A 187 -5.44 -14.34 -16.87
C GLU A 187 -5.42 -13.11 -17.78
N GLU A 188 -5.87 -11.98 -17.25
CA GLU A 188 -5.84 -10.70 -17.92
C GLU A 188 -4.40 -10.24 -18.15
N ILE A 189 -4.16 -9.71 -19.36
CA ILE A 189 -2.87 -9.20 -19.83
C ILE A 189 -2.91 -7.69 -19.83
N PHE A 190 -1.82 -7.09 -19.39
CA PHE A 190 -1.60 -5.65 -19.37
C PHE A 190 -0.38 -5.29 -20.20
N ILE A 191 -0.26 -4.02 -20.55
CA ILE A 191 0.88 -3.49 -21.33
C ILE A 191 1.62 -2.47 -20.48
N ILE A 192 2.94 -2.59 -20.38
CA ILE A 192 3.79 -1.60 -19.70
C ILE A 192 3.70 -0.26 -20.45
N THR A 193 3.35 0.80 -19.72
CA THR A 193 3.27 2.16 -20.29
C THR A 193 4.47 3.01 -19.94
N ASN A 194 5.00 2.90 -18.70
CA ASN A 194 6.19 3.65 -18.28
C ASN A 194 7.04 2.83 -17.32
N GLN A 195 8.34 3.11 -17.39
CA GLN A 195 9.35 2.70 -16.41
C GLN A 195 9.60 3.86 -15.46
N LEU A 196 9.42 3.66 -14.15
CA LEU A 196 9.60 4.69 -13.15
C LEU A 196 10.88 4.45 -12.38
N ASN A 197 11.80 5.41 -12.42
CA ASN A 197 13.05 5.37 -11.64
C ASN A 197 12.77 5.66 -10.17
N THR A 198 12.11 4.71 -9.52
CA THR A 198 11.85 4.68 -8.07
C THR A 198 12.78 3.69 -7.40
N SER A 199 12.91 3.74 -6.09
CA SER A 199 13.68 2.75 -5.34
C SER A 199 12.76 1.97 -4.38
N PRO A 200 12.42 0.70 -4.67
CA PRO A 200 12.77 -0.06 -5.89
C PRO A 200 12.03 0.44 -7.15
N ILE A 201 12.53 0.04 -8.33
CA ILE A 201 11.94 0.36 -9.63
C ILE A 201 10.48 -0.10 -9.70
N THR A 202 9.63 0.73 -10.31
CA THR A 202 8.22 0.42 -10.54
C THR A 202 7.80 0.72 -11.98
N TYR A 203 6.65 0.20 -12.38
CA TYR A 203 6.10 0.29 -13.73
C TYR A 203 4.65 0.75 -13.67
N THR A 204 4.19 1.53 -14.65
CA THR A 204 2.78 1.75 -14.90
C THR A 204 2.32 0.87 -16.05
N ILE A 205 1.06 0.48 -16.03
CA ILE A 205 0.48 -0.45 -16.99
C ILE A 205 -0.91 0.01 -17.42
N LYS A 206 -1.35 -0.47 -18.59
CA LYS A 206 -2.71 -0.31 -19.09
C LYS A 206 -3.29 -1.66 -19.52
N ASP A 207 -4.61 -1.75 -19.58
CA ASP A 207 -5.29 -2.91 -20.16
C ASP A 207 -5.14 -2.95 -21.69
N LEU A 208 -5.65 -4.02 -22.32
CA LEU A 208 -5.60 -4.17 -23.80
C LEU A 208 -6.52 -3.20 -24.53
N MET A 209 -7.47 -2.53 -23.84
CA MET A 209 -8.32 -1.49 -24.41
C MET A 209 -7.71 -0.09 -24.26
N GLY A 210 -6.56 0.04 -23.57
CA GLY A 210 -5.83 1.28 -23.40
C GLY A 210 -6.17 2.04 -22.12
N GLU A 211 -7.00 1.50 -21.23
CA GLU A 211 -7.31 2.10 -19.95
C GLU A 211 -6.14 1.93 -18.97
N GLU A 212 -5.64 3.04 -18.42
CA GLU A 212 -4.55 3.01 -17.45
C GLU A 212 -5.00 2.41 -16.11
N ILE A 213 -4.24 1.45 -15.61
CA ILE A 213 -4.45 0.86 -14.29
C ILE A 213 -3.84 1.78 -13.24
N LYS A 214 -4.66 2.20 -12.29
CA LYS A 214 -4.22 3.11 -11.22
C LYS A 214 -3.12 2.51 -10.36
N GLY A 215 -2.04 3.26 -10.15
CA GLY A 215 -0.90 2.90 -9.32
C GLY A 215 0.33 2.53 -10.12
N SER A 216 1.34 2.06 -9.39
CA SER A 216 2.57 1.53 -9.97
C SER A 216 2.85 0.16 -9.39
N PHE A 217 3.51 -0.69 -10.17
CA PHE A 217 3.76 -2.09 -9.88
C PHE A 217 5.25 -2.34 -9.73
N TYR A 218 5.64 -3.09 -8.71
CA TYR A 218 7.00 -3.56 -8.55
C TYR A 218 7.32 -4.67 -9.57
N GLU A 219 8.59 -4.85 -9.86
CA GLU A 219 9.06 -5.89 -10.75
C GLU A 219 8.57 -7.29 -10.39
N GLN A 220 8.52 -7.61 -9.07
CA GLN A 220 8.07 -8.91 -8.58
C GLN A 220 6.55 -9.12 -8.72
N GLU A 221 5.79 -8.05 -8.92
CA GLU A 221 4.33 -8.10 -9.11
C GLU A 221 3.93 -8.30 -10.57
N LEU A 222 4.91 -8.31 -11.47
CA LEU A 222 4.72 -8.42 -12.90
C LEU A 222 5.42 -9.66 -13.45
N GLN A 223 4.77 -10.34 -14.38
CA GLN A 223 5.33 -11.46 -15.16
C GLN A 223 5.16 -11.19 -16.65
N LYS A 224 6.27 -11.17 -17.40
CA LYS A 224 6.23 -11.08 -18.87
C LYS A 224 5.50 -12.27 -19.46
N THR A 225 4.67 -12.04 -20.46
CA THR A 225 3.90 -13.07 -21.14
C THR A 225 3.83 -12.82 -22.64
N ASN A 226 3.91 -13.90 -23.41
CA ASN A 226 3.70 -13.90 -24.86
C ASN A 226 2.42 -14.66 -25.22
N GLN A 227 1.45 -14.70 -24.29
CA GLN A 227 0.22 -15.46 -24.52
C GLN A 227 -0.57 -14.89 -25.71
N GLU A 228 -0.89 -15.72 -26.66
CA GLU A 228 -1.72 -15.40 -27.83
C GLU A 228 -3.10 -16.07 -27.77
N VAL A 229 -3.24 -17.10 -26.93
CA VAL A 229 -4.49 -17.87 -26.79
C VAL A 229 -5.18 -17.51 -25.48
N PHE A 230 -6.44 -17.10 -25.57
CA PHE A 230 -7.27 -16.74 -24.43
C PHE A 230 -8.34 -17.82 -24.18
N ARG A 231 -8.63 -18.10 -22.92
CA ARG A 231 -9.61 -19.09 -22.51
C ARG A 231 -11.00 -18.46 -22.45
N ILE A 232 -12.00 -19.17 -23.01
CA ILE A 232 -13.40 -18.75 -22.94
C ILE A 232 -13.96 -19.16 -21.57
N GLU A 233 -14.55 -18.21 -20.85
CA GLU A 233 -15.27 -18.47 -19.59
C GLU A 233 -16.65 -19.03 -19.86
N LYS A 234 -17.38 -18.38 -20.77
CA LYS A 234 -18.73 -18.82 -21.20
C LYS A 234 -19.10 -18.22 -22.55
N VAL A 235 -19.97 -18.93 -23.26
CA VAL A 235 -20.64 -18.40 -24.45
C VAL A 235 -21.91 -17.66 -23.99
N ILE A 236 -21.99 -16.36 -24.32
CA ILE A 236 -23.11 -15.49 -23.94
C ILE A 236 -24.23 -15.63 -24.93
N LYS A 237 -23.95 -15.65 -26.24
CA LYS A 237 -24.92 -15.69 -27.33
C LYS A 237 -24.28 -16.34 -28.56
N GLN A 238 -25.10 -17.03 -29.38
CA GLN A 238 -24.69 -17.61 -30.66
C GLN A 238 -25.50 -17.04 -31.80
N ASP A 239 -24.87 -16.75 -32.91
CA ASP A 239 -25.48 -16.43 -34.20
C ASP A 239 -25.15 -17.56 -35.20
N LEU A 240 -26.03 -18.51 -35.31
CA LEU A 240 -25.84 -19.69 -36.18
C LEU A 240 -25.82 -19.31 -37.67
N LYS A 241 -26.51 -18.24 -38.06
CA LYS A 241 -26.53 -17.78 -39.46
C LYS A 241 -25.19 -17.21 -39.87
N LYS A 242 -24.55 -16.43 -38.96
CA LYS A 242 -23.22 -15.84 -39.18
C LYS A 242 -22.08 -16.77 -38.75
N LYS A 243 -22.41 -17.92 -38.15
CA LYS A 243 -21.43 -18.85 -37.56
C LYS A 243 -20.50 -18.17 -36.52
N LEU A 244 -21.05 -17.30 -35.66
CA LEU A 244 -20.34 -16.54 -34.63
C LEU A 244 -20.90 -16.83 -33.25
N ALA A 245 -20.06 -16.72 -32.23
CA ALA A 245 -20.47 -16.74 -30.83
C ALA A 245 -19.89 -15.52 -30.10
N LEU A 246 -20.71 -14.84 -29.31
CA LEU A 246 -20.28 -13.82 -28.36
C LEU A 246 -19.81 -14.52 -27.10
N VAL A 247 -18.55 -14.32 -26.76
CA VAL A 247 -17.91 -15.02 -25.64
C VAL A 247 -17.43 -14.03 -24.58
N LYS A 248 -17.42 -14.51 -23.33
CA LYS A 248 -16.74 -13.89 -22.21
C LYS A 248 -15.42 -14.62 -21.99
N TRP A 249 -14.37 -13.86 -21.80
CA TRP A 249 -13.01 -14.37 -21.59
C TRP A 249 -12.70 -14.55 -20.09
N VAL A 250 -11.98 -15.61 -19.74
CA VAL A 250 -11.59 -15.90 -18.36
C VAL A 250 -10.72 -14.78 -17.82
N GLY A 251 -11.17 -14.16 -16.72
CA GLY A 251 -10.41 -13.12 -16.02
C GLY A 251 -10.55 -11.71 -16.59
N TYR A 252 -11.26 -11.53 -17.70
CA TYR A 252 -11.56 -10.23 -18.29
C TYR A 252 -12.95 -9.73 -17.90
N ASP A 253 -13.17 -8.45 -17.86
CA ASP A 253 -14.49 -7.87 -17.62
C ASP A 253 -15.38 -7.93 -18.88
N GLU A 254 -16.62 -7.47 -18.77
CA GLU A 254 -17.62 -7.56 -19.85
C GLU A 254 -17.29 -6.68 -21.06
N ARG A 255 -16.44 -5.64 -20.90
CA ARG A 255 -15.99 -4.76 -22.00
C ARG A 255 -15.18 -5.51 -23.04
N PHE A 256 -14.54 -6.59 -22.65
CA PHE A 256 -13.73 -7.44 -23.53
C PHE A 256 -14.54 -8.53 -24.24
N ASN A 257 -15.85 -8.67 -23.97
CA ASN A 257 -16.70 -9.63 -24.66
C ASN A 257 -16.60 -9.41 -26.18
N SER A 258 -16.32 -10.47 -26.94
CA SER A 258 -16.11 -10.36 -28.37
C SER A 258 -16.73 -11.51 -29.14
N TRP A 259 -17.01 -11.27 -30.43
CA TRP A 259 -17.51 -12.28 -31.34
C TRP A 259 -16.35 -13.08 -31.92
N VAL A 260 -16.41 -14.41 -31.76
CA VAL A 260 -15.45 -15.36 -32.33
C VAL A 260 -16.16 -16.32 -33.26
N LYS A 261 -15.44 -16.94 -34.19
CA LYS A 261 -16.02 -17.95 -35.07
C LYS A 261 -16.36 -19.22 -34.28
N LEU A 262 -17.47 -19.84 -34.60
CA LEU A 262 -17.86 -21.11 -33.96
C LEU A 262 -16.80 -22.21 -34.14
N SER A 263 -16.03 -22.16 -35.25
CA SER A 263 -14.93 -23.08 -35.50
C SER A 263 -13.71 -22.89 -34.58
N GLU A 264 -13.60 -21.73 -33.93
CA GLU A 264 -12.51 -21.38 -32.99
C GLU A 264 -12.88 -21.72 -31.53
N LEU A 265 -14.14 -22.12 -31.27
CA LEU A 265 -14.57 -22.63 -29.98
C LEU A 265 -13.96 -24.01 -29.76
N GLN A 266 -12.79 -24.07 -29.12
CA GLN A 266 -12.32 -25.31 -28.53
C GLN A 266 -13.14 -25.57 -27.27
N ILE A 267 -14.01 -26.59 -27.34
CA ILE A 267 -14.68 -27.13 -26.15
C ILE A 267 -13.58 -27.88 -25.38
N LEU A 268 -13.18 -27.33 -24.24
CA LEU A 268 -12.37 -28.05 -23.26
C LEU A 268 -13.23 -29.07 -22.53
#